data_13d04f1f92a1d6ea8499869463360765
#
_entry.id   13d04f1f92a1d6ea8499869463360765
#
_cell.length_a   1.000
_cell.length_b   1.000
_cell.length_c   1.000
_cell.angle_alpha   90.00
_cell.angle_beta   90.00
_cell.angle_gamma   90.00
#
_symmetry.space_group_name_H-M   'P 1'
#
loop_
_entity.id
_entity.type
_entity.pdbx_description
1 polymer ?
#
loop_
_entity_poly.entity_id
_entity_poly.type
_entity_poly.pdbx_seq_one_letter_code
_entity_poly.pdbx_strand_id
1 'polypeptide(L)'
;MKLRVRATPNARRSEVVGWEDDAQAGRILRVRVAAPPVEGKANSELRDFLAKLLKLPKSSVTLEKGGSSRYKSFEIPDGTALP
;
A
#
# COMPACT_ATOMS: atom_id res chain seq x y z
N MET A 1 3.87 7.18 -11.19
CA MET A 1 3.16 8.01 -10.20
C MET A 1 3.29 7.42 -8.82
N LYS A 2 3.15 8.22 -7.80
CA LYS A 2 3.28 7.76 -6.42
C LYS A 2 1.92 7.45 -5.82
N LEU A 3 1.85 6.34 -5.10
CA LEU A 3 0.68 5.99 -4.30
C LEU A 3 1.13 5.95 -2.83
N ARG A 4 0.53 6.81 -2.02
CA ARG A 4 0.79 6.84 -0.59
C ARG A 4 -0.23 6.01 0.14
N VAL A 5 0.25 5.14 1.02
CA VAL A 5 -0.58 4.15 1.71
C VAL A 5 -0.28 4.19 3.20
N ARG A 6 -1.32 4.11 4.02
CA ARG A 6 -1.16 3.83 5.45
C ARG A 6 -1.62 2.40 5.70
N ALA A 7 -0.69 1.55 6.13
CA ALA A 7 -0.94 0.13 6.33
C ALA A 7 -1.23 -0.18 7.80
N THR A 8 -2.25 -0.99 8.04
CA THR A 8 -2.55 -1.53 9.38
C THR A 8 -2.38 -3.04 9.32
N PRO A 9 -1.34 -3.59 9.95
CA PRO A 9 -1.07 -5.04 9.94
C PRO A 9 -2.02 -5.80 10.86
N ASN A 10 -1.88 -7.13 10.88
CA ASN A 10 -2.65 -8.04 11.73
C ASN A 10 -4.15 -8.09 11.41
N ALA A 11 -4.55 -7.73 10.22
CA ALA A 11 -5.92 -7.88 9.78
C ALA A 11 -6.20 -9.35 9.39
N ARG A 12 -7.46 -9.73 9.43
CA ARG A 12 -7.86 -11.07 8.99
C ARG A 12 -7.67 -11.26 7.49
N ARG A 13 -7.85 -10.18 6.73
CA ARG A 13 -7.65 -10.17 5.29
C ARG A 13 -7.19 -8.78 4.87
N SER A 14 -6.51 -8.73 3.75
CA SER A 14 -6.10 -7.44 3.17
C SER A 14 -7.30 -6.80 2.49
N GLU A 15 -7.55 -5.54 2.82
CA GLU A 15 -8.69 -4.80 2.25
C GLU A 15 -8.44 -3.30 2.26
N VAL A 16 -9.08 -2.61 1.34
CA VAL A 16 -9.06 -1.14 1.29
C VAL A 16 -10.10 -0.61 2.28
N VAL A 17 -9.66 0.29 3.14
CA VAL A 17 -10.57 1.00 4.06
C VAL A 17 -11.15 2.22 3.37
N GLY A 18 -10.33 2.98 2.67
CA GLY A 18 -10.74 4.18 1.95
C GLY A 18 -9.63 5.20 1.87
N TRP A 19 -9.94 6.33 1.25
CA TRP A 19 -9.04 7.47 1.16
C TRP A 19 -9.22 8.39 2.37
N GLU A 20 -8.12 9.01 2.79
CA GLU A 20 -8.18 10.06 3.79
C GLU A 20 -7.14 11.14 3.47
N ASP A 21 -7.36 12.35 3.99
CA ASP A 21 -6.41 13.43 3.86
C ASP A 21 -5.58 13.49 5.13
N ASP A 22 -4.27 13.37 4.96
CA ASP A 22 -3.30 13.43 6.05
C ASP A 22 -2.60 14.78 6.01
N ALA A 23 -2.46 15.43 7.16
CA ALA A 23 -1.90 16.78 7.24
C ALA A 23 -0.46 16.84 6.72
N GLN A 24 0.30 15.76 6.84
CA GLN A 24 1.71 15.72 6.41
C GLN A 24 1.91 14.98 5.09
N ALA A 25 1.22 13.87 4.91
CA ALA A 25 1.40 13.01 3.73
C ALA A 25 0.48 13.37 2.56
N GLY A 26 -0.52 14.22 2.78
CA GLY A 26 -1.51 14.55 1.77
C GLY A 26 -2.55 13.43 1.66
N ARG A 27 -3.01 13.16 0.45
CA ARG A 27 -4.03 12.13 0.24
C ARG A 27 -3.42 10.75 0.31
N ILE A 28 -3.95 9.91 1.18
CA ILE A 28 -3.45 8.55 1.40
C ILE A 28 -4.57 7.52 1.30
N LEU A 29 -4.20 6.32 0.86
CA LEU A 29 -5.09 5.18 0.84
C LEU A 29 -4.87 4.36 2.10
N ARG A 30 -5.91 4.18 2.91
CA ARG A 30 -5.83 3.32 4.10
C ARG A 30 -6.11 1.89 3.70
N VAL A 31 -5.21 0.99 4.08
CA VAL A 31 -5.29 -0.43 3.73
C VAL A 31 -5.02 -1.29 4.97
N ARG A 32 -5.87 -2.27 5.21
CA ARG A 32 -5.61 -3.31 6.19
C ARG A 32 -4.81 -4.42 5.52
N VAL A 33 -3.85 -4.96 6.23
CA VAL A 33 -2.93 -5.96 5.67
C VAL A 33 -3.00 -7.23 6.49
N ALA A 34 -3.28 -8.35 5.81
CA ALA A 34 -3.35 -9.67 6.42
C ALA A 34 -1.95 -10.27 6.60
N ALA A 35 -1.13 -9.61 7.41
CA ALA A 35 0.23 -10.06 7.70
C ALA A 35 0.64 -9.53 9.07
N PRO A 36 1.53 -10.24 9.78
CA PRO A 36 2.09 -9.72 11.03
C PRO A 36 2.96 -8.50 10.75
N PRO A 37 3.19 -7.62 11.75
CA PRO A 37 4.02 -6.44 11.57
C PRO A 37 5.51 -6.80 11.60
N VAL A 38 5.88 -7.78 10.81
CA VAL A 38 7.26 -8.24 10.66
C VAL A 38 7.77 -7.67 9.35
N GLU A 39 8.93 -7.03 9.40
CA GLU A 39 9.55 -6.42 8.25
C GLU A 39 9.67 -7.42 7.09
N GLY A 40 9.34 -6.98 5.91
CA GLY A 40 9.36 -7.80 4.71
C GLY A 40 8.05 -8.52 4.44
N LYS A 41 7.41 -9.10 5.45
CA LYS A 41 6.15 -9.84 5.24
C LYS A 41 4.97 -8.92 4.97
N ALA A 42 4.81 -7.89 5.80
CA ALA A 42 3.75 -6.91 5.59
C ALA A 42 3.94 -6.15 4.28
N ASN A 43 5.19 -5.83 3.94
CA ASN A 43 5.49 -5.12 2.70
C ASN A 43 5.19 -5.98 1.46
N SER A 44 5.55 -7.25 1.50
CA SER A 44 5.28 -8.18 0.40
C SER A 44 3.78 -8.41 0.22
N GLU A 45 3.06 -8.62 1.31
CA GLU A 45 1.60 -8.79 1.26
C GLU A 45 0.92 -7.54 0.72
N LEU A 46 1.34 -6.37 1.18
CA LEU A 46 0.78 -5.10 0.73
C LEU A 46 1.05 -4.86 -0.75
N ARG A 47 2.28 -5.13 -1.21
CA ARG A 47 2.61 -5.03 -2.63
C ARG A 47 1.74 -5.95 -3.48
N ASP A 48 1.61 -7.21 -3.07
CA ASP A 48 0.82 -8.21 -3.81
C ASP A 48 -0.65 -7.82 -3.83
N PHE A 49 -1.17 -7.33 -2.71
CA PHE A 49 -2.54 -6.85 -2.62
C PHE A 49 -2.79 -5.66 -3.55
N LEU A 50 -1.89 -4.67 -3.54
CA LEU A 50 -2.01 -3.49 -4.40
C LEU A 50 -1.91 -3.86 -5.88
N ALA A 51 -1.03 -4.79 -6.24
CA ALA A 51 -0.92 -5.26 -7.61
C ALA A 51 -2.22 -5.89 -8.09
N LYS A 52 -2.85 -6.71 -7.28
CA LYS A 52 -4.16 -7.30 -7.59
C LYS A 52 -5.24 -6.24 -7.70
N LEU A 53 -5.31 -5.35 -6.72
CA LEU A 53 -6.31 -4.28 -6.67
C LEU A 53 -6.26 -3.40 -7.91
N LEU A 54 -5.05 -3.03 -8.32
CA LEU A 54 -4.80 -2.11 -9.43
C LEU A 54 -4.67 -2.84 -10.77
N LYS A 55 -4.77 -4.17 -10.78
CA LYS A 55 -4.61 -5.01 -11.97
C LYS A 55 -3.27 -4.80 -12.66
N LEU A 56 -2.22 -4.74 -11.86
CA LEU A 56 -0.85 -4.56 -12.29
C LEU A 56 -0.01 -5.81 -12.01
N PRO A 57 1.04 -6.06 -12.79
CA PRO A 57 2.04 -7.05 -12.41
C PRO A 57 2.76 -6.59 -11.15
N LYS A 58 3.17 -7.54 -10.31
CA LYS A 58 3.87 -7.23 -9.05
C LYS A 58 5.12 -6.39 -9.26
N SER A 59 5.82 -6.61 -10.36
CA SER A 59 7.04 -5.87 -10.70
C SER A 59 6.80 -4.39 -10.99
N SER A 60 5.55 -4.01 -11.23
CA SER A 60 5.17 -2.61 -11.48
C SER A 60 4.81 -1.85 -10.21
N VAL A 61 4.77 -2.53 -9.07
CA VAL A 61 4.45 -1.94 -7.77
C VAL A 61 5.72 -1.98 -6.92
N THR A 62 6.37 -0.84 -6.76
CA THR A 62 7.67 -0.75 -6.10
C THR A 62 7.57 0.09 -4.84
N LEU A 63 7.98 -0.47 -3.70
CA LEU A 63 8.07 0.27 -2.46
C LEU A 63 9.27 1.22 -2.53
N GLU A 64 9.02 2.52 -2.41
CA GLU A 64 10.07 3.53 -2.42
C GLU A 64 10.50 3.96 -1.02
N LYS A 65 9.54 4.15 -0.13
CA LYS A 65 9.79 4.65 1.23
C LYS A 65 8.88 3.97 2.22
N GLY A 66 9.33 3.93 3.47
CA GLY A 66 8.50 3.49 4.58
C GLY A 66 8.54 1.99 4.84
N GLY A 67 9.64 1.31 4.54
CA GLY A 67 9.76 -0.13 4.75
C GLY A 67 9.43 -0.58 6.17
N SER A 68 9.80 0.23 7.18
CA SER A 68 9.54 -0.07 8.59
C SER A 68 8.42 0.79 9.19
N SER A 69 7.75 1.59 8.37
CA SER A 69 6.72 2.53 8.79
C SER A 69 5.34 2.05 8.34
N ARG A 70 4.30 2.53 9.06
CA ARG A 70 2.92 2.36 8.60
C ARG A 70 2.62 3.20 7.37
N TYR A 71 3.31 4.32 7.20
CA TYR A 71 3.18 5.20 6.05
C TYR A 71 4.18 4.76 4.99
N LYS A 72 3.67 4.35 3.84
CA LYS A 72 4.48 3.80 2.75
C LYS A 72 4.20 4.53 1.47
N SER A 73 5.23 4.65 0.63
CA SER A 73 5.11 5.26 -0.69
C SER A 73 5.49 4.22 -1.73
N PHE A 74 4.59 3.97 -2.66
CA PHE A 74 4.83 3.05 -3.77
C PHE A 74 4.92 3.81 -5.08
N GLU A 75 5.82 3.36 -5.95
CA GLU A 75 5.85 3.81 -7.33
C GLU A 75 5.02 2.84 -8.18
N ILE A 76 4.12 3.38 -8.97
CA ILE A 76 3.27 2.63 -9.88
C ILE A 76 3.25 3.32 -11.24
N PRO A 77 2.85 2.62 -12.32
CA PRO A 77 2.81 3.23 -13.66
C PRO A 77 1.90 4.45 -13.72
N ASP A 78 2.30 5.44 -14.50
CA ASP A 78 1.47 6.62 -14.73
C ASP A 78 0.17 6.22 -15.41
N GLY A 79 -0.92 6.87 -15.00
CA GLY A 79 -2.23 6.56 -15.58
C GLY A 79 -2.92 5.35 -14.99
N THR A 80 -2.35 4.74 -13.93
CA THR A 80 -3.02 3.64 -13.23
C THR A 80 -4.35 4.11 -12.66
N ALA A 81 -5.41 3.35 -12.91
CA ALA A 81 -6.73 3.64 -12.36
C ALA A 81 -6.73 3.31 -10.86
N LEU A 82 -6.99 4.30 -10.02
CA LEU A 82 -7.04 4.15 -8.57
C LEU A 82 -8.47 3.88 -8.09
N PRO A 83 -8.64 3.19 -6.96
CA PRO A 83 -9.96 2.93 -6.39
C PRO A 83 -10.67 4.18 -5.90
#